data_486a71317382497b0d4e6b7ca42bc0ff
#
_entry.id   486a71317382497b0d4e6b7ca42bc0ff
#
_cell.length_a   1.000
_cell.length_b   1.000
_cell.length_c   1.000
_cell.angle_alpha   90.00
_cell.angle_beta   90.00
_cell.angle_gamma   90.00
#
_symmetry.space_group_name_H-M   'P 1'
#
loop_
_entity.id
_entity.type
_entity.pdbx_description
1 polymer ?
#
loop_
_entity_poly.entity_id
_entity_poly.type
_entity_poly.pdbx_seq_one_letter_code
_entity_poly.pdbx_strand_id
1 'polypeptide(L)'
;MIIDAITFGGELDMLEGRLATKYDDVDVFVIVEGDLMYANQPKGYLYEENVDRFKKFADKIVYTKIKSLNNGDAWANDYHQRSQLTGVVKNVVQSDSDVVIVCDTDEWFDTAVVSDLDRIISFNMPKYHMSLYWFHKYELTGIAGPWKFLNGKDLNDERWRRNGFEFVTCGHHLTSMGTLDYLIRKVRGFAHQELISADVDKELKHCWTFGHDLANEQFTEITLESANYPQWIMDMKAPNIWYRKRP
;
A
#
# COMPACT_ATOMS: atom_id res chain seq x y z
N MET A 1 18.67 7.67 8.14
CA MET A 1 17.23 8.01 8.05
C MET A 1 16.43 6.78 7.64
N ILE A 2 15.15 6.76 8.00
CA ILE A 2 14.16 5.79 7.48
C ILE A 2 13.25 6.52 6.50
N ILE A 3 13.22 6.07 5.24
CA ILE A 3 12.48 6.67 4.13
C ILE A 3 11.40 5.68 3.71
N ASP A 4 10.13 6.07 3.80
CA ASP A 4 8.98 5.27 3.39
C ASP A 4 8.52 5.71 2.00
N ALA A 5 8.78 4.90 0.98
CA ALA A 5 8.50 5.18 -0.42
C ALA A 5 7.19 4.49 -0.86
N ILE A 6 6.18 5.30 -1.15
CA ILE A 6 4.78 4.90 -1.31
C ILE A 6 4.27 5.27 -2.71
N THR A 7 3.66 4.30 -3.41
CA THR A 7 2.77 4.60 -4.54
C THR A 7 1.36 4.82 -4.01
N PHE A 8 0.74 5.96 -4.38
CA PHE A 8 -0.58 6.33 -3.90
C PHE A 8 -1.62 6.26 -5.04
N GLY A 9 -2.63 5.43 -4.84
CA GLY A 9 -3.72 5.20 -5.80
C GLY A 9 -5.02 5.93 -5.44
N GLY A 10 -5.06 6.62 -4.28
CA GLY A 10 -6.24 7.34 -3.81
C GLY A 10 -6.89 6.76 -2.55
N GLU A 11 -6.21 5.87 -1.85
CA GLU A 11 -6.64 5.27 -0.57
C GLU A 11 -6.41 6.24 0.60
N LEU A 12 -7.18 7.34 0.66
CA LEU A 12 -6.98 8.44 1.61
C LEU A 12 -6.96 7.99 3.08
N ASP A 13 -7.90 7.14 3.50
CA ASP A 13 -7.98 6.65 4.88
C ASP A 13 -6.79 5.76 5.22
N MET A 14 -6.35 4.95 4.24
CA MET A 14 -5.20 4.07 4.39
C MET A 14 -3.90 4.86 4.51
N LEU A 15 -3.73 5.89 3.68
CA LEU A 15 -2.59 6.78 3.75
C LEU A 15 -2.55 7.53 5.11
N GLU A 16 -3.68 8.08 5.55
CA GLU A 16 -3.72 8.78 6.84
C GLU A 16 -3.36 7.87 8.01
N GLY A 17 -3.91 6.66 8.04
CA GLY A 17 -3.61 5.69 9.07
C GLY A 17 -2.13 5.27 9.07
N ARG A 18 -1.54 5.04 7.89
CA ARG A 18 -0.11 4.75 7.75
C ARG A 18 0.77 5.88 8.25
N LEU A 19 0.52 7.11 7.80
CA LEU A 19 1.24 8.29 8.27
C LEU A 19 1.14 8.45 9.79
N ALA A 20 -0.08 8.35 10.35
CA ALA A 20 -0.31 8.48 11.79
C ALA A 20 0.40 7.40 12.62
N THR A 21 0.47 6.16 12.08
CA THR A 21 1.08 5.02 12.76
C THR A 21 2.61 5.07 12.72
N LYS A 22 3.19 5.64 11.65
CA LYS A 22 4.63 5.63 11.38
C LYS A 22 5.32 6.98 11.57
N TYR A 23 4.58 8.03 11.94
CA TYR A 23 5.08 9.39 11.97
C TYR A 23 6.33 9.57 12.86
N ASP A 24 6.33 8.94 14.03
CA ASP A 24 7.44 9.11 15.00
C ASP A 24 8.71 8.35 14.57
N ASP A 25 8.56 7.28 13.80
CA ASP A 25 9.64 6.37 13.44
C ASP A 25 10.25 6.66 12.05
N VAL A 26 9.46 7.20 11.12
CA VAL A 26 9.88 7.49 9.75
C VAL A 26 10.34 8.93 9.65
N ASP A 27 11.49 9.16 9.02
CA ASP A 27 12.04 10.49 8.80
C ASP A 27 11.41 11.20 7.60
N VAL A 28 11.15 10.47 6.51
CA VAL A 28 10.57 11.01 5.28
C VAL A 28 9.60 10.03 4.64
N PHE A 29 8.41 10.51 4.29
CA PHE A 29 7.42 9.81 3.45
C PHE A 29 7.51 10.34 2.02
N VAL A 30 7.98 9.52 1.10
CA VAL A 30 7.97 9.81 -0.34
C VAL A 30 6.67 9.27 -0.92
N ILE A 31 5.83 10.14 -1.48
CA ILE A 31 4.53 9.77 -2.06
C ILE A 31 4.52 10.12 -3.53
N VAL A 32 4.31 9.12 -4.40
CA VAL A 32 4.18 9.32 -5.86
C VAL A 32 2.75 9.00 -6.28
N GLU A 33 2.11 9.95 -6.97
CA GLU A 33 0.73 9.83 -7.44
C GLU A 33 0.59 10.13 -8.93
N GLY A 34 -0.07 9.22 -9.68
CA GLY A 34 -0.49 9.43 -11.07
C GLY A 34 -1.88 10.09 -11.15
N ASP A 35 -2.16 10.75 -12.27
CA ASP A 35 -3.46 11.43 -12.53
C ASP A 35 -4.57 10.51 -13.03
N LEU A 36 -4.22 9.27 -13.39
CA LEU A 36 -5.17 8.22 -13.79
C LEU A 36 -5.11 7.04 -12.82
N MET A 37 -6.21 6.29 -12.74
CA MET A 37 -6.16 4.90 -12.28
C MET A 37 -5.32 4.08 -13.27
N TYR A 38 -4.78 2.94 -12.86
CA TYR A 38 -3.96 2.11 -13.75
C TYR A 38 -4.69 1.70 -15.03
N ALA A 39 -5.99 1.44 -14.96
CA ALA A 39 -6.86 1.15 -16.11
C ALA A 39 -7.27 2.42 -16.91
N ASN A 40 -6.48 3.48 -16.85
CA ASN A 40 -6.62 4.75 -17.61
C ASN A 40 -7.90 5.57 -17.30
N GLN A 41 -8.61 5.27 -16.22
CA GLN A 41 -9.76 6.06 -15.80
C GLN A 41 -9.28 7.36 -15.11
N PRO A 42 -9.90 8.52 -15.42
CA PRO A 42 -9.55 9.77 -14.76
C PRO A 42 -9.72 9.69 -13.24
N LYS A 43 -8.70 10.11 -12.50
CA LYS A 43 -8.70 10.14 -11.03
C LYS A 43 -8.40 11.53 -10.47
N GLY A 44 -7.56 12.30 -11.14
CA GLY A 44 -6.98 13.53 -10.61
C GLY A 44 -5.85 13.24 -9.61
N TYR A 45 -5.48 14.24 -8.82
CA TYR A 45 -4.46 14.14 -7.79
C TYR A 45 -5.12 14.21 -6.41
N LEU A 46 -5.59 13.07 -5.93
CA LEU A 46 -6.41 12.97 -4.73
C LEU A 46 -5.68 13.41 -3.45
N TYR A 47 -4.35 13.24 -3.37
CA TYR A 47 -3.57 13.78 -2.26
C TYR A 47 -3.64 15.32 -2.23
N GLU A 48 -3.39 15.98 -3.36
CA GLU A 48 -3.42 17.44 -3.48
C GLU A 48 -4.83 18.01 -3.19
N GLU A 49 -5.87 17.36 -3.72
CA GLU A 49 -7.28 17.73 -3.50
C GLU A 49 -7.71 17.58 -2.02
N ASN A 50 -6.97 16.76 -1.24
CA ASN A 50 -7.23 16.49 0.17
C ASN A 50 -6.07 16.90 1.09
N VAL A 51 -5.19 17.79 0.66
CA VAL A 51 -3.96 18.16 1.38
C VAL A 51 -4.21 18.63 2.82
N ASP A 52 -5.34 19.27 3.08
CA ASP A 52 -5.73 19.72 4.42
C ASP A 52 -5.83 18.58 5.44
N ARG A 53 -6.19 17.37 5.00
CA ARG A 53 -6.25 16.18 5.82
C ARG A 53 -4.88 15.74 6.32
N PHE A 54 -3.84 16.03 5.55
CA PHE A 54 -2.47 15.58 5.79
C PHE A 54 -1.56 16.66 6.38
N LYS A 55 -2.07 17.87 6.65
CA LYS A 55 -1.28 19.01 7.17
C LYS A 55 -0.42 18.68 8.39
N LYS A 56 -0.93 17.84 9.29
CA LYS A 56 -0.21 17.44 10.51
C LYS A 56 1.04 16.59 10.27
N PHE A 57 1.22 16.09 9.05
CA PHE A 57 2.35 15.25 8.63
C PHE A 57 3.25 15.94 7.58
N ALA A 58 2.89 17.17 7.17
CA ALA A 58 3.45 17.83 5.99
C ALA A 58 4.97 18.06 6.06
N ASP A 59 5.51 18.19 7.26
CA ASP A 59 6.95 18.40 7.52
C ASP A 59 7.82 17.19 7.15
N LYS A 60 7.22 15.98 7.04
CA LYS A 60 7.90 14.75 6.65
C LYS A 60 7.50 14.23 5.26
N ILE A 61 6.62 14.93 4.53
CA ILE A 61 6.11 14.44 3.25
C ILE A 61 6.82 15.08 2.06
N VAL A 62 7.35 14.25 1.17
CA VAL A 62 7.81 14.61 -0.17
C VAL A 62 6.81 14.05 -1.19
N TYR A 63 5.93 14.90 -1.68
CA TYR A 63 4.89 14.51 -2.62
C TYR A 63 5.27 14.84 -4.06
N THR A 64 5.09 13.88 -4.96
CA THR A 64 5.40 14.02 -6.39
C THR A 64 4.23 13.58 -7.26
N LYS A 65 3.79 14.50 -8.12
CA LYS A 65 2.80 14.24 -9.16
C LYS A 65 3.46 13.75 -10.43
N ILE A 66 2.89 12.72 -11.05
CA ILE A 66 3.32 12.24 -12.36
C ILE A 66 2.14 12.22 -13.35
N LYS A 67 2.47 12.27 -14.64
CA LYS A 67 1.51 11.96 -15.69
C LYS A 67 1.53 10.47 -15.96
N SER A 68 0.35 9.84 -15.92
CA SER A 68 0.20 8.45 -16.33
C SER A 68 0.41 8.29 -17.84
N LEU A 69 0.79 7.09 -18.30
CA LEU A 69 1.10 6.85 -19.72
C LEU A 69 -0.11 6.96 -20.63
N ASN A 70 -1.32 6.67 -20.13
CA ASN A 70 -2.58 6.70 -20.88
C ASN A 70 -2.52 5.93 -22.21
N ASN A 71 -1.88 4.75 -22.20
CA ASN A 71 -1.63 3.93 -23.38
C ASN A 71 -2.52 2.69 -23.48
N GLY A 72 -3.52 2.56 -22.58
CA GLY A 72 -4.42 1.40 -22.52
C GLY A 72 -3.87 0.18 -21.80
N ASP A 73 -2.59 0.18 -21.39
CA ASP A 73 -1.96 -0.90 -20.63
C ASP A 73 -1.91 -0.55 -19.13
N ALA A 74 -2.73 -1.24 -18.34
CA ALA A 74 -2.85 -1.00 -16.90
C ALA A 74 -1.58 -1.38 -16.13
N TRP A 75 -0.90 -2.44 -16.55
CA TRP A 75 0.37 -2.86 -15.96
C TRP A 75 1.51 -1.89 -16.30
N ALA A 76 1.53 -1.33 -17.51
CA ALA A 76 2.50 -0.30 -17.87
C ALA A 76 2.31 0.96 -17.03
N ASN A 77 1.08 1.36 -16.72
CA ASN A 77 0.79 2.49 -15.82
C ASN A 77 1.24 2.20 -14.39
N ASP A 78 0.96 1.00 -13.85
CA ASP A 78 1.42 0.59 -12.51
C ASP A 78 2.95 0.62 -12.44
N TYR A 79 3.62 -0.02 -13.40
CA TYR A 79 5.08 -0.03 -13.49
C TYR A 79 5.65 1.40 -13.57
N HIS A 80 5.08 2.23 -14.45
CA HIS A 80 5.53 3.62 -14.63
C HIS A 80 5.44 4.41 -13.32
N GLN A 81 4.32 4.35 -12.60
CA GLN A 81 4.14 5.06 -11.35
C GLN A 81 5.15 4.61 -10.29
N ARG A 82 5.35 3.29 -10.14
CA ARG A 82 6.28 2.72 -9.15
C ARG A 82 7.73 3.07 -9.44
N SER A 83 8.16 3.04 -10.71
CA SER A 83 9.53 3.36 -11.11
C SER A 83 9.89 4.81 -10.83
N GLN A 84 8.91 5.74 -10.78
CA GLN A 84 9.18 7.13 -10.39
C GLN A 84 9.68 7.29 -8.95
N LEU A 85 9.37 6.35 -8.06
CA LEU A 85 9.91 6.34 -6.69
C LEU A 85 11.43 6.42 -6.67
N THR A 86 12.10 5.72 -7.60
CA THR A 86 13.57 5.68 -7.70
C THR A 86 14.18 7.09 -7.79
N GLY A 87 13.65 7.91 -8.69
CA GLY A 87 14.14 9.28 -8.90
C GLY A 87 13.89 10.19 -7.71
N VAL A 88 12.72 10.07 -7.08
CA VAL A 88 12.34 10.89 -5.92
C VAL A 88 13.18 10.51 -4.70
N VAL A 89 13.29 9.21 -4.39
CA VAL A 89 14.07 8.70 -3.26
C VAL A 89 15.55 9.09 -3.39
N LYS A 90 16.13 9.00 -4.59
CA LYS A 90 17.51 9.42 -4.84
C LYS A 90 17.79 10.88 -4.45
N ASN A 91 16.79 11.77 -4.57
CA ASN A 91 16.93 13.19 -4.20
C ASN A 91 16.73 13.44 -2.70
N VAL A 92 16.20 12.47 -1.96
CA VAL A 92 15.90 12.57 -0.52
C VAL A 92 16.99 11.94 0.33
N VAL A 93 17.56 10.83 -0.13
CA VAL A 93 18.62 10.08 0.56
C VAL A 93 19.83 10.98 0.84
N GLN A 94 20.40 10.88 2.04
CA GLN A 94 21.59 11.63 2.49
C GLN A 94 22.80 10.74 2.75
N SER A 95 22.59 9.43 2.97
CA SER A 95 23.65 8.47 3.32
C SER A 95 23.38 7.09 2.72
N ASP A 96 24.47 6.37 2.43
CA ASP A 96 24.41 4.96 2.02
C ASP A 96 23.79 4.04 3.08
N SER A 97 23.77 4.48 4.34
CA SER A 97 23.12 3.75 5.44
C SER A 97 21.65 4.08 5.63
N ASP A 98 21.10 5.06 4.92
CA ASP A 98 19.65 5.36 4.99
C ASP A 98 18.87 4.15 4.54
N VAL A 99 17.85 3.80 5.32
CA VAL A 99 16.97 2.67 5.00
C VAL A 99 15.82 3.14 4.15
N VAL A 100 15.64 2.53 2.99
CA VAL A 100 14.53 2.79 2.07
C VAL A 100 13.57 1.62 2.13
N ILE A 101 12.30 1.93 2.37
CA ILE A 101 11.18 0.99 2.38
C ILE A 101 10.36 1.25 1.12
N VAL A 102 10.04 0.20 0.37
CA VAL A 102 9.23 0.28 -0.86
C VAL A 102 8.00 -0.60 -0.70
N CYS A 103 6.87 0.03 -0.39
CA CYS A 103 5.60 -0.63 -0.10
C CYS A 103 4.43 0.10 -0.77
N ASP A 104 3.34 -0.63 -0.99
CA ASP A 104 2.07 0.00 -1.37
C ASP A 104 1.43 0.70 -0.16
N THR A 105 0.51 1.63 -0.41
CA THR A 105 -0.16 2.40 0.64
C THR A 105 -0.80 1.52 1.71
N ASP A 106 -1.31 0.35 1.33
CA ASP A 106 -2.02 -0.60 2.19
C ASP A 106 -1.12 -1.70 2.80
N GLU A 107 0.20 -1.64 2.57
CA GLU A 107 1.21 -2.53 3.16
C GLU A 107 1.91 -1.85 4.34
N TRP A 108 1.38 -2.00 5.55
CA TRP A 108 1.87 -1.32 6.77
C TRP A 108 2.93 -2.17 7.47
N PHE A 109 4.20 -1.84 7.27
CA PHE A 109 5.34 -2.55 7.89
C PHE A 109 5.47 -2.27 9.39
N ASP A 110 6.27 -3.09 10.08
CA ASP A 110 6.69 -2.82 11.46
C ASP A 110 8.05 -2.13 11.45
N THR A 111 8.14 -0.94 12.03
CA THR A 111 9.37 -0.14 12.07
C THR A 111 10.48 -0.79 12.88
N ALA A 112 10.16 -1.62 13.86
CA ALA A 112 11.16 -2.34 14.66
C ALA A 112 12.06 -3.27 13.82
N VAL A 113 11.55 -3.78 12.66
CA VAL A 113 12.31 -4.70 11.81
C VAL A 113 13.22 -4.00 10.79
N VAL A 114 13.13 -2.67 10.68
CA VAL A 114 13.89 -1.90 9.67
C VAL A 114 14.95 -0.97 10.26
N SER A 115 15.05 -0.83 11.59
CA SER A 115 15.90 0.15 12.25
C SER A 115 17.40 -0.05 12.01
N ASP A 116 17.88 -1.30 11.88
CA ASP A 116 19.31 -1.64 11.79
C ASP A 116 19.61 -2.65 10.67
N LEU A 117 19.06 -2.42 9.48
CA LEU A 117 19.26 -3.33 8.35
C LEU A 117 20.68 -3.23 7.77
N ASP A 118 21.31 -4.40 7.56
CA ASP A 118 22.59 -4.58 6.85
C ASP A 118 22.44 -5.21 5.46
N ARG A 119 21.20 -5.52 5.05
CA ARG A 119 20.80 -6.15 3.77
C ARG A 119 19.44 -5.74 3.33
N ILE A 120 19.03 -6.14 2.12
CA ILE A 120 17.65 -6.02 1.68
C ILE A 120 16.85 -7.20 2.27
N ILE A 121 15.69 -6.89 2.82
CA ILE A 121 14.69 -7.86 3.30
C ILE A 121 13.37 -7.67 2.57
N SER A 122 12.55 -8.72 2.57
CA SER A 122 11.15 -8.69 2.13
C SER A 122 10.22 -8.79 3.32
N PHE A 123 9.05 -8.20 3.22
CA PHE A 123 8.02 -8.33 4.24
C PHE A 123 7.06 -9.48 3.88
N ASN A 124 6.84 -10.40 4.81
CA ASN A 124 5.80 -11.43 4.73
C ASN A 124 4.65 -10.99 5.65
N MET A 125 3.65 -10.33 5.07
CA MET A 125 2.58 -9.72 5.83
C MET A 125 1.32 -10.57 5.88
N PRO A 126 0.64 -10.67 7.04
CA PRO A 126 -0.74 -11.16 7.09
C PRO A 126 -1.63 -10.20 6.31
N LYS A 127 -2.35 -10.74 5.31
CA LYS A 127 -3.27 -9.99 4.45
C LYS A 127 -4.68 -10.05 5.01
N TYR A 128 -5.25 -8.89 5.20
CA TYR A 128 -6.66 -8.70 5.57
C TYR A 128 -7.37 -8.04 4.41
N HIS A 129 -8.51 -8.57 4.02
CA HIS A 129 -9.18 -8.16 2.81
C HIS A 129 -10.60 -7.65 3.10
N MET A 130 -10.90 -6.42 2.73
CA MET A 130 -12.22 -5.76 2.86
C MET A 130 -12.68 -5.51 4.30
N SER A 131 -12.10 -6.14 5.31
CA SER A 131 -12.42 -5.96 6.73
C SER A 131 -11.26 -6.36 7.61
N LEU A 132 -11.10 -5.69 8.75
CA LEU A 132 -10.11 -6.01 9.78
C LEU A 132 -10.38 -7.37 10.46
N TYR A 133 -11.59 -7.92 10.34
CA TYR A 133 -11.95 -9.25 10.85
C TYR A 133 -11.67 -10.37 9.85
N TRP A 134 -11.24 -10.08 8.61
CA TRP A 134 -11.14 -11.07 7.55
C TRP A 134 -9.69 -11.30 7.14
N PHE A 135 -9.05 -12.24 7.80
CA PHE A 135 -7.72 -12.73 7.43
C PHE A 135 -7.82 -13.60 6.18
N HIS A 136 -6.97 -13.33 5.20
CA HIS A 136 -6.89 -14.12 3.97
C HIS A 136 -5.71 -15.09 4.01
N LYS A 137 -4.50 -14.60 3.94
CA LYS A 137 -3.27 -15.39 3.93
C LYS A 137 -2.04 -14.53 4.26
N TYR A 138 -0.89 -15.16 4.41
CA TYR A 138 0.38 -14.43 4.39
C TYR A 138 0.84 -14.21 2.95
N GLU A 139 1.43 -13.06 2.68
CA GLU A 139 1.88 -12.65 1.34
C GLU A 139 3.19 -11.88 1.43
N LEU A 140 4.13 -12.20 0.51
CA LEU A 140 5.33 -11.37 0.34
C LEU A 140 4.92 -10.07 -0.37
N THR A 141 5.20 -8.94 0.27
CA THR A 141 4.72 -7.62 -0.15
C THR A 141 5.87 -6.70 -0.55
N GLY A 142 6.17 -5.68 0.24
CA GLY A 142 7.24 -4.73 0.01
C GLY A 142 8.63 -5.25 0.38
N ILE A 143 9.61 -4.36 0.23
CA ILE A 143 11.00 -4.58 0.62
C ILE A 143 11.49 -3.43 1.47
N ALA A 144 12.56 -3.66 2.24
CA ALA A 144 13.36 -2.61 2.88
C ALA A 144 14.84 -2.95 2.84
N GLY A 145 15.68 -1.92 2.79
CA GLY A 145 17.14 -2.11 2.87
C GLY A 145 17.92 -0.81 2.85
N PRO A 146 19.19 -0.85 3.27
CA PRO A 146 20.10 0.29 3.17
C PRO A 146 20.29 0.75 1.74
N TRP A 147 20.34 2.08 1.55
CA TRP A 147 20.46 2.69 0.23
C TRP A 147 21.67 2.17 -0.58
N LYS A 148 22.80 1.87 0.06
CA LYS A 148 23.98 1.29 -0.62
C LYS A 148 23.67 0.05 -1.46
N PHE A 149 22.62 -0.71 -1.13
CA PHE A 149 22.22 -1.91 -1.88
C PHE A 149 21.15 -1.62 -2.95
N LEU A 150 20.49 -0.47 -2.87
CA LEU A 150 19.43 -0.04 -3.78
C LEU A 150 19.88 1.04 -4.77
N ASN A 151 20.96 1.75 -4.45
CA ASN A 151 21.51 2.80 -5.29
C ASN A 151 21.91 2.27 -6.68
N GLY A 152 21.48 2.97 -7.73
CA GLY A 152 21.72 2.59 -9.11
C GLY A 152 20.77 1.53 -9.65
N LYS A 153 19.77 1.10 -8.86
CA LYS A 153 18.73 0.16 -9.27
C LYS A 153 17.38 0.85 -9.38
N ASP A 154 16.47 0.28 -10.16
CA ASP A 154 15.06 0.66 -10.12
C ASP A 154 14.39 0.02 -8.90
N LEU A 155 13.78 0.83 -8.02
CA LEU A 155 13.16 0.36 -6.78
C LEU A 155 11.97 -0.56 -7.03
N ASN A 156 11.25 -0.35 -8.13
CA ASN A 156 10.17 -1.24 -8.52
C ASN A 156 10.70 -2.61 -8.94
N ASP A 157 11.78 -2.66 -9.73
CA ASP A 157 12.41 -3.93 -10.12
C ASP A 157 12.91 -4.71 -8.90
N GLU A 158 13.53 -4.03 -7.93
CA GLU A 158 13.97 -4.68 -6.67
C GLU A 158 12.76 -5.19 -5.87
N ARG A 159 11.65 -4.44 -5.80
CA ARG A 159 10.42 -4.91 -5.17
C ARG A 159 9.84 -6.15 -5.87
N TRP A 160 9.91 -6.23 -7.20
CA TRP A 160 9.52 -7.43 -7.95
C TRP A 160 10.39 -8.65 -7.65
N ARG A 161 11.66 -8.45 -7.25
CA ARG A 161 12.59 -9.50 -6.82
C ARG A 161 12.39 -9.96 -5.38
N ARG A 162 11.36 -9.50 -4.67
CA ARG A 162 11.13 -9.77 -3.25
C ARG A 162 11.22 -11.25 -2.84
N ASN A 163 10.88 -12.19 -3.76
CA ASN A 163 11.00 -13.63 -3.51
C ASN A 163 12.46 -14.12 -3.39
N GLY A 164 13.43 -13.33 -3.81
CA GLY A 164 14.87 -13.64 -3.75
C GLY A 164 15.57 -13.11 -2.51
N PHE A 165 14.88 -12.36 -1.65
CA PHE A 165 15.43 -11.84 -0.41
C PHE A 165 14.99 -12.67 0.80
N GLU A 166 15.77 -12.59 1.88
CA GLU A 166 15.31 -13.06 3.18
C GLU A 166 14.04 -12.31 3.58
N PHE A 167 13.04 -13.00 4.12
CA PHE A 167 11.83 -12.33 4.54
C PHE A 167 11.66 -12.30 6.06
N VAL A 168 10.99 -11.24 6.53
CA VAL A 168 10.59 -11.09 7.92
C VAL A 168 9.07 -11.02 7.97
N THR A 169 8.46 -11.84 8.84
CA THR A 169 7.02 -11.80 9.06
C THR A 169 6.70 -10.64 10.01
N CYS A 170 6.05 -9.61 9.48
CA CYS A 170 5.74 -8.40 10.25
C CYS A 170 4.65 -7.56 9.57
N GLY A 171 4.08 -6.63 10.32
CA GLY A 171 3.16 -5.65 9.77
C GLY A 171 1.82 -6.23 9.32
N HIS A 172 1.14 -5.51 8.40
CA HIS A 172 -0.21 -5.84 7.95
C HIS A 172 -0.43 -5.38 6.51
N HIS A 173 -0.98 -6.25 5.66
CA HIS A 173 -1.47 -5.86 4.34
C HIS A 173 -3.00 -5.69 4.41
N LEU A 174 -3.47 -4.42 4.44
CA LEU A 174 -4.86 -4.03 4.68
C LEU A 174 -5.57 -3.71 3.36
N THR A 175 -5.72 -4.70 2.49
CA THR A 175 -6.18 -4.46 1.12
C THR A 175 -7.69 -4.28 1.02
N SER A 176 -8.12 -3.36 0.15
CA SER A 176 -9.53 -3.13 -0.20
C SER A 176 -10.44 -2.76 0.99
N MET A 177 -9.88 -2.13 2.01
CA MET A 177 -10.64 -1.61 3.15
C MET A 177 -11.51 -0.44 2.73
N GLY A 178 -12.85 -0.58 2.78
CA GLY A 178 -13.75 0.50 2.41
C GLY A 178 -15.18 0.06 2.11
N THR A 179 -15.95 0.96 1.50
CA THR A 179 -17.31 0.69 1.05
C THR A 179 -17.33 -0.21 -0.19
N LEU A 180 -18.50 -0.77 -0.51
CA LEU A 180 -18.66 -1.53 -1.75
C LEU A 180 -18.36 -0.67 -3.00
N ASP A 181 -18.78 0.59 -3.00
CA ASP A 181 -18.51 1.51 -4.13
C ASP A 181 -17.01 1.81 -4.28
N TYR A 182 -16.30 1.93 -3.15
CA TYR A 182 -14.84 2.05 -3.16
C TYR A 182 -14.19 0.78 -3.75
N LEU A 183 -14.62 -0.40 -3.31
CA LEU A 183 -14.11 -1.68 -3.81
C LEU A 183 -14.33 -1.82 -5.32
N ILE A 184 -15.54 -1.55 -5.82
CA ILE A 184 -15.87 -1.60 -7.24
C ILE A 184 -14.96 -0.65 -8.03
N ARG A 185 -14.82 0.60 -7.56
CA ARG A 185 -13.95 1.59 -8.22
C ARG A 185 -12.47 1.15 -8.21
N LYS A 186 -11.97 0.65 -7.06
CA LYS A 186 -10.58 0.15 -6.94
C LYS A 186 -10.34 -1.00 -7.93
N VAL A 187 -11.21 -2.01 -7.97
CA VAL A 187 -11.06 -3.18 -8.84
C VAL A 187 -11.18 -2.79 -10.32
N ARG A 188 -12.10 -1.92 -10.69
CA ARG A 188 -12.21 -1.43 -12.08
C ARG A 188 -11.01 -0.59 -12.52
N GLY A 189 -10.27 0.00 -11.58
CA GLY A 189 -9.12 0.87 -11.84
C GLY A 189 -7.75 0.25 -11.62
N PHE A 190 -7.65 -0.98 -11.07
CA PHE A 190 -6.36 -1.61 -10.75
C PHE A 190 -5.68 -2.23 -11.99
N ALA A 191 -4.45 -2.76 -11.83
CA ALA A 191 -3.69 -3.31 -12.94
C ALA A 191 -4.22 -4.65 -13.46
N HIS A 192 -4.82 -5.47 -12.58
CA HIS A 192 -5.33 -6.82 -12.89
C HIS A 192 -6.64 -6.82 -13.70
N GLN A 193 -6.64 -6.22 -14.88
CA GLN A 193 -7.82 -6.13 -15.75
C GLN A 193 -8.30 -7.51 -16.25
N GLU A 194 -7.44 -8.52 -16.23
CA GLU A 194 -7.77 -9.92 -16.55
C GLU A 194 -8.80 -10.54 -15.59
N LEU A 195 -8.99 -9.95 -14.40
CA LEU A 195 -9.97 -10.40 -13.41
C LEU A 195 -11.35 -9.75 -13.59
N ILE A 196 -11.51 -8.82 -14.53
CA ILE A 196 -12.75 -8.08 -14.73
C ILE A 196 -13.68 -8.87 -15.65
N SER A 197 -14.73 -9.47 -15.07
CA SER A 197 -15.82 -10.07 -15.80
C SER A 197 -16.91 -9.04 -16.17
N ALA A 198 -17.85 -9.42 -17.04
CA ALA A 198 -19.03 -8.61 -17.35
C ALA A 198 -19.91 -8.36 -16.11
N ASP A 199 -19.91 -9.29 -15.15
CA ASP A 199 -20.72 -9.25 -13.94
C ASP A 199 -19.92 -8.87 -12.70
N VAL A 200 -18.72 -8.29 -12.86
CA VAL A 200 -17.77 -8.02 -11.75
C VAL A 200 -18.39 -7.26 -10.58
N ASP A 201 -19.28 -6.32 -10.80
CA ASP A 201 -19.92 -5.56 -9.70
C ASP A 201 -20.82 -6.47 -8.84
N LYS A 202 -21.51 -7.41 -9.44
CA LYS A 202 -22.33 -8.41 -8.74
C LYS A 202 -21.45 -9.38 -7.96
N GLU A 203 -20.36 -9.82 -8.58
CA GLU A 203 -19.35 -10.69 -7.94
C GLU A 203 -18.70 -9.98 -6.75
N LEU A 204 -18.26 -8.73 -6.91
CA LEU A 204 -17.69 -7.93 -5.83
C LEU A 204 -18.68 -7.67 -4.69
N LYS A 205 -19.96 -7.46 -4.99
CA LYS A 205 -21.00 -7.36 -3.97
C LYS A 205 -21.11 -8.65 -3.16
N HIS A 206 -21.02 -9.80 -3.82
CA HIS A 206 -21.05 -11.10 -3.16
C HIS A 206 -19.78 -11.28 -2.29
N CYS A 207 -18.58 -11.03 -2.86
CA CYS A 207 -17.32 -11.07 -2.13
C CYS A 207 -17.34 -10.18 -0.88
N TRP A 208 -17.78 -8.94 -1.05
CA TRP A 208 -17.87 -7.94 0.00
C TRP A 208 -18.89 -8.32 1.10
N THR A 209 -19.95 -9.04 0.74
CA THR A 209 -20.98 -9.47 1.70
C THR A 209 -20.52 -10.69 2.51
N PHE A 210 -19.92 -11.69 1.85
CA PHE A 210 -19.67 -13.00 2.44
C PHE A 210 -18.21 -13.29 2.80
N GLY A 211 -17.28 -12.38 2.50
CA GLY A 211 -15.90 -12.49 2.91
C GLY A 211 -15.10 -13.54 2.15
N HIS A 212 -15.04 -13.39 0.84
CA HIS A 212 -14.15 -14.14 -0.06
C HIS A 212 -13.63 -13.23 -1.17
N ASP A 213 -12.61 -13.66 -1.91
CA ASP A 213 -12.11 -12.93 -3.08
C ASP A 213 -12.80 -13.34 -4.39
N LEU A 214 -12.37 -12.74 -5.51
CA LEU A 214 -12.89 -13.08 -6.83
C LEU A 214 -12.53 -14.50 -7.29
N ALA A 215 -11.55 -15.16 -6.66
CA ALA A 215 -11.22 -16.56 -6.89
C ALA A 215 -12.01 -17.53 -6.00
N ASN A 216 -12.97 -17.01 -5.21
CA ASN A 216 -13.75 -17.74 -4.20
C ASN A 216 -12.91 -18.32 -3.03
N GLU A 217 -11.70 -17.77 -2.78
CA GLU A 217 -10.94 -18.09 -1.57
C GLU A 217 -11.63 -17.44 -0.37
N GLN A 218 -12.14 -18.25 0.57
CA GLN A 218 -12.82 -17.78 1.78
C GLN A 218 -11.82 -17.16 2.75
N PHE A 219 -12.21 -16.03 3.37
CA PHE A 219 -11.43 -15.41 4.42
C PHE A 219 -11.74 -16.04 5.78
N THR A 220 -10.73 -16.17 6.62
CA THR A 220 -10.90 -16.61 8.00
C THR A 220 -11.35 -15.43 8.87
N GLU A 221 -12.44 -15.60 9.61
CA GLU A 221 -12.85 -14.59 10.59
C GLU A 221 -11.98 -14.67 11.83
N ILE A 222 -11.45 -13.52 12.26
CA ILE A 222 -10.57 -13.39 13.41
C ILE A 222 -11.07 -12.32 14.39
N THR A 223 -10.42 -12.19 15.55
CA THR A 223 -10.63 -11.06 16.47
C THR A 223 -9.55 -9.99 16.25
N LEU A 224 -9.84 -8.73 16.62
CA LEU A 224 -8.87 -7.64 16.49
C LEU A 224 -7.62 -7.89 17.33
N GLU A 225 -7.79 -8.46 18.53
CA GLU A 225 -6.69 -8.77 19.45
C GLU A 225 -5.74 -9.81 18.87
N SER A 226 -6.26 -10.80 18.16
CA SER A 226 -5.44 -11.86 17.55
C SER A 226 -4.59 -11.36 16.38
N ALA A 227 -4.97 -10.24 15.75
CA ALA A 227 -4.26 -9.66 14.62
C ALA A 227 -3.10 -8.75 15.04
N ASN A 228 -3.05 -8.33 16.31
CA ASN A 228 -2.04 -7.39 16.82
C ASN A 228 -1.92 -6.11 15.99
N TYR A 229 -3.07 -5.49 15.68
CA TYR A 229 -3.12 -4.26 14.88
C TYR A 229 -2.42 -3.08 15.56
N PRO A 230 -1.91 -2.11 14.78
CA PRO A 230 -1.39 -0.85 15.30
C PRO A 230 -2.39 -0.15 16.23
N GLN A 231 -1.86 0.57 17.24
CA GLN A 231 -2.68 1.26 18.25
C GLN A 231 -3.72 2.21 17.65
N TRP A 232 -3.40 2.85 16.51
CA TRP A 232 -4.34 3.71 15.78
C TRP A 232 -5.64 2.98 15.38
N ILE A 233 -5.53 1.70 14.96
CA ILE A 233 -6.69 0.85 14.66
C ILE A 233 -7.39 0.44 15.97
N MET A 234 -6.61 0.01 16.99
CA MET A 234 -7.15 -0.44 18.27
C MET A 234 -7.89 0.68 19.01
N ASP A 235 -7.48 1.93 18.84
CA ASP A 235 -8.17 3.12 19.34
C ASP A 235 -9.42 3.50 18.53
N MET A 236 -9.85 2.65 17.60
CA MET A 236 -11.01 2.86 16.73
C MET A 236 -10.93 4.14 15.89
N LYS A 237 -9.70 4.54 15.51
CA LYS A 237 -9.46 5.70 14.65
C LYS A 237 -9.61 5.39 13.16
N ALA A 238 -9.54 4.10 12.79
CA ALA A 238 -9.87 3.66 11.44
C ALA A 238 -11.37 3.85 11.14
N PRO A 239 -11.74 4.07 9.86
CA PRO A 239 -13.15 4.20 9.48
C PRO A 239 -14.00 3.01 9.93
N ASN A 240 -15.20 3.26 10.45
CA ASN A 240 -16.10 2.22 10.96
C ASN A 240 -16.35 1.08 9.97
N ILE A 241 -16.34 1.38 8.66
CA ILE A 241 -16.53 0.38 7.60
C ILE A 241 -15.44 -0.71 7.58
N TRP A 242 -14.27 -0.46 8.16
CA TRP A 242 -13.20 -1.45 8.25
C TRP A 242 -13.48 -2.54 9.30
N TYR A 243 -14.37 -2.26 10.26
CA TYR A 243 -14.76 -3.18 11.35
C TYR A 243 -15.98 -4.04 11.02
N ARG A 244 -16.21 -4.31 9.75
CA ARG A 244 -17.39 -5.04 9.29
C ARG A 244 -17.23 -6.55 9.49
N LYS A 245 -18.23 -7.17 10.10
CA LYS A 245 -18.36 -8.63 10.24
C LYS A 245 -19.29 -9.20 9.15
N ARG A 246 -19.25 -10.53 9.00
CA ARG A 246 -20.25 -11.22 8.17
C ARG A 246 -21.66 -11.03 8.72
N PRO A 247 -22.66 -11.09 7.84
CA PRO A 247 -24.08 -11.05 8.25
C PRO A 247 -24.45 -12.19 9.18
#